data_c334e37d7d6b893883806e7995b50e0b
#
_entry.id   c334e37d7d6b893883806e7995b50e0b
#
_cell.length_a   1.000
_cell.length_b   1.000
_cell.length_c   1.000
_cell.angle_alpha   90.00
_cell.angle_beta   90.00
_cell.angle_gamma   90.00
#
_symmetry.space_group_name_H-M   'P 1'
#
loop_
_entity.id
_entity.type
_entity.pdbx_description
1 polymer ?
#
loop_
_entity_poly.entity_id
_entity_poly.type
_entity_poly.pdbx_seq_one_letter_code
_entity_poly.pdbx_strand_id
1 'polypeptide(L)'
;MPLIADLHLHSRFSRATSRDLDFPSLHRAALEKGITILGTGDVTHPEWMKEIETSLDPAEEGLFRLRPELAGAAEEGLPGACGGEVRFVLQVEISNIYKKDGKGRKNHNLVFLPSLEAARRFTDRLATIGNLASDGRPILGLDARD
;
A
#
# COMPACT_ATOMS: atom_id res chain seq x y z
N MET A 1 -21.13 -10.05 9.03
CA MET A 1 -20.06 -10.91 8.52
C MET A 1 -18.72 -10.41 9.04
N PRO A 2 -17.76 -11.27 9.32
CA PRO A 2 -16.43 -10.84 9.71
C PRO A 2 -15.76 -10.11 8.53
N LEU A 3 -15.08 -8.98 8.79
CA LEU A 3 -14.23 -8.32 7.82
C LEU A 3 -12.86 -9.00 7.83
N ILE A 4 -12.36 -9.35 6.67
CA ILE A 4 -11.01 -9.90 6.51
C ILE A 4 -10.14 -8.82 5.87
N ALA A 5 -9.03 -8.51 6.53
CA ALA A 5 -8.10 -7.48 6.07
C ALA A 5 -6.69 -8.05 5.91
N ASP A 6 -6.03 -7.70 4.80
CA ASP A 6 -4.59 -7.85 4.63
C ASP A 6 -3.97 -6.45 4.57
N LEU A 7 -3.32 -6.07 5.65
CA LEU A 7 -2.82 -4.71 5.86
C LEU A 7 -1.31 -4.59 5.67
N HIS A 8 -0.64 -5.66 5.23
CA HIS A 8 0.80 -5.65 5.00
C HIS A 8 1.13 -6.15 3.60
N LEU A 9 0.99 -5.27 2.63
CA LEU A 9 1.29 -5.52 1.24
C LEU A 9 2.43 -4.65 0.73
N HIS A 10 2.98 -5.07 -0.40
CA HIS A 10 3.99 -4.34 -1.16
C HIS A 10 3.57 -4.25 -2.63
N SER A 11 4.03 -3.22 -3.30
CA SER A 11 3.85 -3.04 -4.73
C SER A 11 4.94 -3.77 -5.53
N ARG A 12 4.82 -3.72 -6.86
CA ARG A 12 5.84 -4.20 -7.78
C ARG A 12 7.16 -3.41 -7.73
N PHE A 13 7.20 -2.28 -7.02
CA PHE A 13 8.40 -1.47 -6.82
C PHE A 13 9.21 -1.90 -5.60
N SER A 14 8.69 -2.81 -4.80
CA SER A 14 9.44 -3.45 -3.71
C SER A 14 10.21 -4.66 -4.20
N ARG A 15 11.35 -4.95 -3.55
CA ARG A 15 12.16 -6.14 -3.85
C ARG A 15 11.37 -7.42 -3.58
N ALA A 16 11.61 -8.44 -4.41
CA ALA A 16 11.04 -9.78 -4.27
C ALA A 16 9.51 -9.85 -4.39
N THR A 17 8.90 -8.89 -5.10
CA THR A 17 7.48 -8.91 -5.46
C THR A 17 7.28 -9.24 -6.93
N SER A 18 6.05 -9.61 -7.32
CA SER A 18 5.70 -9.78 -8.73
C SER A 18 5.71 -8.43 -9.45
N ARG A 19 6.22 -8.41 -10.67
CA ARG A 19 6.17 -7.24 -11.55
C ARG A 19 4.76 -6.95 -12.10
N ASP A 20 3.88 -7.95 -12.03
CA ASP A 20 2.49 -7.86 -12.51
C ASP A 20 1.52 -7.35 -11.43
N LEU A 21 2.04 -6.96 -10.26
CA LEU A 21 1.24 -6.38 -9.19
C LEU A 21 0.76 -4.99 -9.57
N ASP A 22 -0.53 -4.88 -9.83
CA ASP A 22 -1.28 -3.64 -10.04
C ASP A 22 -2.60 -3.67 -9.25
N PHE A 23 -3.34 -2.57 -9.24
CA PHE A 23 -4.59 -2.49 -8.48
C PHE A 23 -5.70 -3.40 -9.00
N PRO A 24 -5.89 -3.60 -10.32
CA PRO A 24 -6.83 -4.58 -10.83
C PRO A 24 -6.53 -6.01 -10.38
N SER A 25 -5.26 -6.42 -10.43
CA SER A 25 -4.81 -7.76 -9.98
C SER A 25 -5.01 -7.94 -8.47
N LEU A 26 -4.70 -6.92 -7.67
CA LEU A 26 -4.92 -6.94 -6.22
C LEU A 26 -6.41 -7.03 -5.88
N HIS A 27 -7.25 -6.26 -6.55
CA HIS A 27 -8.70 -6.29 -6.38
C HIS A 27 -9.27 -7.67 -6.69
N ARG A 28 -8.89 -8.25 -7.84
CA ARG A 28 -9.30 -9.59 -8.24
C ARG A 28 -8.88 -10.65 -7.21
N ALA A 29 -7.62 -10.63 -6.81
CA ALA A 29 -7.09 -11.56 -5.81
C ALA A 29 -7.79 -11.43 -4.46
N ALA A 30 -8.18 -10.22 -4.07
CA ALA A 30 -8.95 -9.99 -2.86
C ALA A 30 -10.34 -10.65 -2.94
N LEU A 31 -11.05 -10.46 -4.05
CA LEU A 31 -12.35 -11.10 -4.28
C LEU A 31 -12.25 -12.62 -4.26
N GLU A 32 -11.26 -13.21 -4.95
CA GLU A 32 -11.01 -14.64 -4.98
C GLU A 32 -10.73 -15.24 -3.60
N LYS A 33 -10.10 -14.46 -2.71
CA LYS A 33 -9.72 -14.88 -1.35
C LYS A 33 -10.71 -14.47 -0.27
N GLY A 34 -11.75 -13.70 -0.61
CA GLY A 34 -12.71 -13.18 0.36
C GLY A 34 -12.12 -12.09 1.27
N ILE A 35 -11.10 -11.37 0.80
CA ILE A 35 -10.50 -10.25 1.54
C ILE A 35 -11.30 -8.98 1.24
N THR A 36 -11.71 -8.27 2.29
CA THR A 36 -12.52 -7.06 2.17
C THR A 36 -11.68 -5.79 2.15
N ILE A 37 -10.56 -5.77 2.91
CA ILE A 37 -9.70 -4.59 3.04
C ILE A 37 -8.25 -4.97 2.72
N LEU A 38 -7.62 -4.21 1.82
CA LEU A 38 -6.22 -4.35 1.45
C LEU A 38 -5.44 -3.08 1.80
N GLY A 39 -4.22 -3.23 2.32
CA GLY A 39 -3.24 -2.16 2.27
C GLY A 39 -2.81 -1.89 0.82
N THR A 40 -2.57 -0.63 0.45
CA THR A 40 -2.02 -0.33 -0.88
C THR A 40 -0.57 -0.80 -1.03
N GLY A 41 0.14 -0.89 0.10
CA GLY A 41 1.60 -0.97 0.06
C GLY A 41 2.24 0.32 -0.46
N ASP A 42 3.47 0.53 -0.13
CA ASP A 42 4.46 1.38 -0.79
C ASP A 42 4.00 2.80 -1.19
N VAL A 43 3.03 3.39 -0.43
CA VAL A 43 2.42 4.67 -0.77
C VAL A 43 3.42 5.82 -0.93
N THR A 44 4.63 5.69 -0.37
CA THR A 44 5.70 6.70 -0.49
C THR A 44 6.53 6.58 -1.75
N HIS A 45 6.38 5.50 -2.54
CA HIS A 45 7.09 5.37 -3.81
C HIS A 45 6.43 6.25 -4.88
N PRO A 46 7.18 7.14 -5.58
CA PRO A 46 6.58 8.14 -6.46
C PRO A 46 5.76 7.56 -7.61
N GLU A 47 6.23 6.48 -8.23
CA GLU A 47 5.49 5.86 -9.34
C GLU A 47 4.25 5.09 -8.84
N TRP A 48 4.34 4.45 -7.66
CA TRP A 48 3.18 3.77 -7.08
C TRP A 48 2.11 4.75 -6.61
N MET A 49 2.52 5.91 -6.07
CA MET A 49 1.58 6.98 -5.71
C MET A 49 0.79 7.46 -6.93
N LYS A 50 1.42 7.63 -8.10
CA LYS A 50 0.71 7.96 -9.34
C LYS A 50 -0.32 6.89 -9.72
N GLU A 51 0.01 5.61 -9.55
CA GLU A 51 -0.94 4.53 -9.82
C GLU A 51 -2.09 4.53 -8.81
N ILE A 52 -1.84 4.80 -7.53
CA ILE A 52 -2.90 4.99 -6.53
C ILE A 52 -3.86 6.08 -7.00
N GLU A 53 -3.34 7.25 -7.38
CA GLU A 53 -4.13 8.41 -7.80
C GLU A 53 -4.91 8.18 -9.11
N THR A 54 -4.41 7.33 -10.00
CA THR A 54 -5.05 7.04 -11.28
C THR A 54 -5.99 5.83 -11.23
N SER A 55 -5.82 4.93 -10.28
CA SER A 55 -6.56 3.67 -10.21
C SER A 55 -7.63 3.65 -9.13
N LEU A 56 -7.48 4.45 -8.09
CA LEU A 56 -8.38 4.43 -6.93
C LEU A 56 -9.19 5.72 -6.81
N ASP A 57 -10.45 5.55 -6.43
CA ASP A 57 -11.34 6.64 -6.00
C ASP A 57 -11.56 6.58 -4.49
N PRO A 58 -11.75 7.73 -3.82
CA PRO A 58 -12.20 7.75 -2.43
C PRO A 58 -13.53 6.98 -2.27
N ALA A 59 -13.67 6.27 -1.17
CA ALA A 59 -14.89 5.58 -0.78
C ALA A 59 -15.37 6.11 0.58
N GLU A 60 -15.32 5.32 1.64
CA GLU A 60 -15.58 5.78 2.99
C GLU A 60 -14.37 6.54 3.53
N GLU A 61 -14.51 7.21 4.67
CA GLU A 61 -13.41 7.96 5.30
C GLU A 61 -12.17 7.08 5.51
N GLY A 62 -11.03 7.48 4.95
CA GLY A 62 -9.77 6.76 5.03
C GLY A 62 -9.67 5.53 4.12
N LEU A 63 -10.71 5.21 3.37
CA LEU A 63 -10.75 4.07 2.45
C LEU A 63 -10.91 4.50 1.00
N PHE A 64 -10.41 3.65 0.11
CA PHE A 64 -10.46 3.83 -1.33
C PHE A 64 -11.03 2.58 -2.00
N ARG A 65 -11.50 2.70 -3.21
CA ARG A 65 -11.97 1.59 -4.05
C ARG A 65 -11.33 1.67 -5.43
N LEU A 66 -11.22 0.54 -6.07
CA LEU A 66 -10.83 0.50 -7.49
C LEU A 66 -11.89 1.26 -8.32
N ARG A 67 -11.42 2.06 -9.27
CA ARG A 67 -12.33 2.79 -10.19
C ARG A 67 -13.23 1.82 -10.92
N PRO A 68 -14.52 2.15 -11.10
CA PRO A 68 -15.51 1.25 -11.70
C PRO A 68 -15.10 0.68 -13.07
N GLU A 69 -14.45 1.50 -13.91
CA GLU A 69 -13.99 1.09 -15.22
C GLU A 69 -12.86 0.03 -15.16
N LEU A 70 -12.04 0.04 -14.12
CA LEU A 70 -10.99 -0.96 -13.88
C LEU A 70 -11.55 -2.20 -13.16
N ALA A 71 -12.49 -2.00 -12.24
CA ALA A 71 -13.12 -3.07 -11.49
C ALA A 71 -13.88 -4.03 -12.40
N GLY A 72 -14.69 -3.51 -13.34
CA GLY A 72 -15.45 -4.33 -14.27
C GLY A 72 -14.57 -5.29 -15.08
N ALA A 73 -13.43 -4.80 -15.58
CA ALA A 73 -12.47 -5.64 -16.31
C ALA A 73 -11.76 -6.66 -15.38
N ALA A 74 -11.42 -6.26 -14.15
CA ALA A 74 -10.77 -7.15 -13.18
C ALA A 74 -11.69 -8.29 -12.70
N GLU A 75 -12.99 -8.05 -12.66
CA GLU A 75 -14.00 -9.01 -12.20
C GLU A 75 -14.52 -9.95 -13.30
N GLU A 76 -14.16 -9.69 -14.55
CA GLU A 76 -14.60 -10.51 -15.68
C GLU A 76 -14.23 -11.99 -15.47
N GLY A 77 -15.23 -12.87 -15.62
CA GLY A 77 -15.07 -14.30 -15.48
C GLY A 77 -14.90 -14.83 -14.04
N LEU A 78 -15.02 -13.96 -13.01
CA LEU A 78 -15.05 -14.44 -11.63
C LEU A 78 -16.33 -15.23 -11.34
N PRO A 79 -16.24 -16.35 -10.58
CA PRO A 79 -17.43 -17.05 -10.08
C PRO A 79 -18.28 -16.11 -9.23
N GLY A 80 -19.63 -16.27 -9.29
CA GLY A 80 -20.54 -15.44 -8.50
C GLY A 80 -20.33 -15.52 -6.99
N ALA A 81 -19.71 -16.58 -6.50
CA ALA A 81 -19.31 -16.70 -5.09
C ALA A 81 -18.16 -15.78 -4.69
N CYS A 82 -17.40 -15.25 -5.64
CA CYS A 82 -16.32 -14.28 -5.43
C CYS A 82 -16.81 -12.82 -5.46
N GLY A 83 -18.12 -12.59 -5.45
CA GLY A 83 -18.68 -11.23 -5.40
C GLY A 83 -18.46 -10.59 -4.03
N GLY A 84 -18.29 -9.27 -4.02
CA GLY A 84 -18.11 -8.51 -2.79
C GLY A 84 -17.54 -7.11 -3.07
N GLU A 85 -17.29 -6.39 -2.00
CA GLU A 85 -16.66 -5.08 -2.06
C GLU A 85 -15.23 -5.17 -1.52
N VAL A 86 -14.28 -4.61 -2.27
CA VAL A 86 -12.89 -4.46 -1.84
C VAL A 86 -12.61 -3.00 -1.54
N ARG A 87 -11.96 -2.76 -0.43
CA ARG A 87 -11.46 -1.44 -0.03
C ARG A 87 -9.95 -1.46 0.10
N PHE A 88 -9.34 -0.33 -0.18
CA PHE A 88 -7.92 -0.10 0.00
C PHE A 88 -7.69 0.95 1.08
N VAL A 89 -6.67 0.73 1.90
CA VAL A 89 -6.16 1.72 2.86
C VAL A 89 -4.74 2.10 2.47
N LEU A 90 -4.43 3.39 2.49
CA LEU A 90 -3.08 3.87 2.16
C LEU A 90 -2.09 3.38 3.21
N GLN A 91 -1.08 2.61 2.78
CA GLN A 91 -0.16 1.92 3.67
C GLN A 91 1.26 1.94 3.09
N VAL A 92 2.25 1.97 3.99
CA VAL A 92 3.67 1.73 3.67
C VAL A 92 4.36 1.04 4.83
N GLU A 93 5.33 0.18 4.53
CA GLU A 93 6.29 -0.33 5.51
C GLU A 93 7.57 0.52 5.44
N ILE A 94 7.98 1.08 6.57
CA ILE A 94 9.26 1.78 6.72
C ILE A 94 10.25 0.86 7.41
N SER A 95 11.38 0.56 6.76
CA SER A 95 12.49 -0.18 7.35
C SER A 95 13.46 0.79 8.03
N ASN A 96 13.44 0.83 9.34
CA ASN A 96 14.33 1.68 10.12
C ASN A 96 15.59 0.92 10.48
N ILE A 97 16.75 1.42 10.03
CA ILE A 97 18.07 0.84 10.34
C ILE A 97 18.94 1.96 10.91
N TYR A 98 19.27 1.86 12.19
CA TYR A 98 20.02 2.89 12.90
C TYR A 98 21.00 2.29 13.91
N LYS A 99 21.90 3.10 14.43
CA LYS A 99 22.83 2.70 15.51
C LYS A 99 22.41 3.37 16.82
N LYS A 100 22.38 2.59 17.89
CA LYS A 100 22.12 3.06 19.24
C LYS A 100 22.99 2.28 20.23
N ASP A 101 23.68 3.00 21.10
CA ASP A 101 24.62 2.43 22.10
C ASP A 101 25.67 1.50 21.47
N GLY A 102 26.22 1.91 20.31
CA GLY A 102 27.22 1.14 19.55
C GLY A 102 26.68 -0.11 18.84
N LYS A 103 25.38 -0.39 18.93
CA LYS A 103 24.73 -1.57 18.31
C LYS A 103 23.82 -1.16 17.16
N GLY A 104 23.85 -1.94 16.08
CA GLY A 104 22.88 -1.83 14.99
C GLY A 104 21.47 -2.22 15.47
N ARG A 105 20.48 -1.40 15.15
CA ARG A 105 19.06 -1.65 15.40
C ARG A 105 18.33 -1.71 14.08
N LYS A 106 17.35 -2.60 14.00
CA LYS A 106 16.49 -2.75 12.84
C LYS A 106 15.07 -3.03 13.29
N ASN A 107 14.14 -2.23 12.81
CA ASN A 107 12.72 -2.46 13.00
C ASN A 107 11.94 -2.02 11.76
N HIS A 108 10.76 -2.59 11.59
CA HIS A 108 9.85 -2.25 10.51
C HIS A 108 8.56 -1.70 11.12
N ASN A 109 8.11 -0.57 10.60
CA ASN A 109 6.87 0.07 11.02
C ASN A 109 5.89 0.10 9.84
N LEU A 110 4.68 -0.39 10.06
CA LEU A 110 3.58 -0.18 9.15
C LEU A 110 2.91 1.15 9.48
N VAL A 111 2.80 2.00 8.50
CA VAL A 111 2.17 3.32 8.62
C VAL A 111 0.94 3.35 7.73
N PHE A 112 -0.18 3.77 8.31
CA PHE A 112 -1.45 3.96 7.61
C PHE A 112 -1.78 5.44 7.54
N LEU A 113 -2.29 5.88 6.39
CA LEU A 113 -2.51 7.29 6.11
C LEU A 113 -3.99 7.52 5.75
N PRO A 114 -4.64 8.52 6.36
CA PRO A 114 -6.09 8.69 6.23
C PRO A 114 -6.53 9.33 4.92
N SER A 115 -5.60 9.92 4.17
CA SER A 115 -5.92 10.61 2.91
C SER A 115 -4.70 10.72 2.00
N LEU A 116 -4.94 10.97 0.71
CA LEU A 116 -3.86 11.26 -0.25
C LEU A 116 -3.06 12.51 0.14
N GLU A 117 -3.71 13.51 0.70
CA GLU A 117 -3.03 14.71 1.19
C GLU A 117 -2.06 14.39 2.34
N ALA A 118 -2.51 13.59 3.31
CA ALA A 118 -1.66 13.13 4.40
C ALA A 118 -0.49 12.28 3.87
N ALA A 119 -0.76 11.41 2.89
CA ALA A 119 0.26 10.59 2.26
C ALA A 119 1.32 11.43 1.53
N ARG A 120 0.91 12.46 0.79
CA ARG A 120 1.85 13.38 0.13
C ARG A 120 2.72 14.12 1.15
N ARG A 121 2.12 14.72 2.18
CA ARG A 121 2.88 15.41 3.24
C ARG A 121 3.88 14.49 3.95
N PHE A 122 3.45 13.26 4.23
CA PHE A 122 4.31 12.24 4.83
C PHE A 122 5.47 11.88 3.90
N THR A 123 5.19 11.65 2.62
CA THR A 123 6.19 11.36 1.58
C THR A 123 7.18 12.49 1.42
N ASP A 124 6.71 13.75 1.33
CA ASP A 124 7.56 14.93 1.21
C ASP A 124 8.52 15.05 2.41
N ARG A 125 8.03 14.78 3.62
CA ARG A 125 8.87 14.77 4.81
C ARG A 125 9.93 13.67 4.76
N LEU A 126 9.57 12.46 4.38
CA LEU A 126 10.52 11.35 4.28
C LEU A 126 11.54 11.54 3.16
N ALA A 127 11.17 12.19 2.06
CA ALA A 127 12.07 12.50 0.94
C ALA A 127 13.23 13.41 1.35
N THR A 128 13.09 14.18 2.42
CA THR A 128 14.21 14.97 2.98
C THR A 128 15.23 14.12 3.76
N ILE A 129 14.89 12.86 4.03
CA ILE A 129 15.68 11.95 4.88
C ILE A 129 16.31 10.84 4.07
N GLY A 130 15.63 10.34 3.02
CA GLY A 130 16.11 9.23 2.22
C GLY A 130 15.54 9.18 0.81
N ASN A 131 16.07 8.25 0.00
CA ASN A 131 15.62 8.05 -1.38
C ASN A 131 14.42 7.10 -1.41
N LEU A 132 13.23 7.63 -1.61
CA LEU A 132 11.98 6.87 -1.65
C LEU A 132 11.73 6.17 -2.99
N ALA A 133 12.44 6.53 -4.05
CA ALA A 133 12.30 5.91 -5.36
C ALA A 133 13.17 4.64 -5.53
N SER A 134 14.01 4.32 -4.56
CA SER A 134 14.94 3.18 -4.65
C SER A 134 14.28 1.84 -4.35
N ASP A 135 13.21 1.84 -3.57
CA ASP A 135 12.45 0.65 -3.15
C ASP A 135 11.07 1.09 -2.67
N GLY A 136 10.03 0.31 -2.92
CA GLY A 136 8.68 0.57 -2.41
C GLY A 136 8.64 0.63 -0.88
N ARG A 137 9.47 -0.18 -0.22
CA ARG A 137 9.72 -0.14 1.20
C ARG A 137 11.00 0.68 1.48
N PRO A 138 10.91 1.96 1.85
CA PRO A 138 12.08 2.78 2.08
C PRO A 138 12.88 2.33 3.31
N ILE A 139 14.21 2.37 3.18
CA ILE A 139 15.14 2.11 4.27
C ILE A 139 15.64 3.46 4.77
N LEU A 140 15.33 3.79 6.01
CA LEU A 140 15.65 5.07 6.63
C LEU A 140 16.46 4.89 7.90
N GLY A 141 17.35 5.85 8.17
CA GLY A 141 18.19 5.88 9.37
C GLY A 141 17.50 6.45 10.62
N LEU A 142 16.18 6.32 10.72
CA LEU A 142 15.37 6.87 11.80
C LEU A 142 15.33 5.94 13.02
N ASP A 143 15.39 6.52 14.24
CA ASP A 143 14.99 5.83 15.47
C ASP A 143 13.45 5.69 15.48
N ALA A 144 12.92 4.70 16.19
CA ALA A 144 11.48 4.49 16.33
C ALA A 144 10.73 5.66 17.03
N ARG A 145 11.45 6.66 17.52
CA ARG A 145 10.90 7.87 18.16
C ARG A 145 10.87 9.09 17.25
N ASP A 146 11.49 9.01 16.09
CA ASP A 146 11.53 10.08 15.09
C ASP A 146 10.26 10.08 14.22
#